data_09364083460e2f29d70ea5d114528d27
#
_entry.id   09364083460e2f29d70ea5d114528d27
#
_cell.length_a   1.000
_cell.length_b   1.000
_cell.length_c   1.000
_cell.angle_alpha   90.00
_cell.angle_beta   90.00
_cell.angle_gamma   90.00
#
_symmetry.space_group_name_H-M   'P 1'
#
loop_
_entity.id
_entity.type
_entity.pdbx_description
1 polymer ?
#
loop_
_entity_poly.entity_id
_entity_poly.type
_entity_poly.pdbx_seq_one_letter_code
_entity_poly.pdbx_strand_id
1 'polypeptide(L)'
;MAVLAPSVKGLKRLLDLCHQYCIDWDILLNAKKSKNMAFGKGSTPTFTIQINNVEIPWVDQWKYLGVTLKCGTRFNCCVKGKLASFYRYINAILRIDGHSDELVRLRLLETHCLPILTYGIEVIHVTNRDDRRQLRVAYNSIFRNLFHYSYNESVTALQHSLSRPTWEELSENRRQRFLKKCTTCDSPLVRTLT
;
A
#
# COMPACT_ATOMS: atom_id res chain seq x y z
N MET A 1 -13.66 1.88 8.90
CA MET A 1 -14.06 0.49 9.21
C MET A 1 -13.95 -0.33 7.92
N ALA A 2 -13.54 -1.60 7.99
CA ALA A 2 -13.60 -2.55 6.89
C ALA A 2 -14.37 -3.78 7.38
N VAL A 3 -15.28 -4.30 6.56
CA VAL A 3 -16.08 -5.49 6.84
C VAL A 3 -15.74 -6.54 5.78
N LEU A 4 -15.29 -7.71 6.21
CA LEU A 4 -14.87 -8.80 5.34
C LEU A 4 -15.78 -10.02 5.55
N ALA A 5 -16.25 -10.61 4.47
CA ALA A 5 -17.06 -11.82 4.54
C ALA A 5 -16.79 -12.73 3.33
N PRO A 6 -16.80 -14.06 3.51
CA PRO A 6 -16.58 -15.00 2.41
C PRO A 6 -17.82 -15.19 1.53
N SER A 7 -18.96 -14.65 1.91
CA SER A 7 -20.23 -14.76 1.19
C SER A 7 -21.09 -13.52 1.35
N VAL A 8 -22.01 -13.33 0.39
CA VAL A 8 -23.02 -12.25 0.39
C VAL A 8 -23.89 -12.29 1.64
N LYS A 9 -24.37 -13.48 1.99
CA LYS A 9 -25.22 -13.68 3.18
C LYS A 9 -24.46 -13.30 4.46
N GLY A 10 -23.19 -13.69 4.56
CA GLY A 10 -22.32 -13.32 5.66
C GLY A 10 -22.08 -11.82 5.72
N LEU A 11 -21.84 -11.17 4.57
CA LEU A 11 -21.65 -9.72 4.50
C LEU A 11 -22.89 -8.95 4.97
N LYS A 12 -24.09 -9.34 4.50
CA LYS A 12 -25.34 -8.71 4.96
C LYS A 12 -25.50 -8.83 6.48
N ARG A 13 -25.31 -10.02 7.03
CA ARG A 13 -25.40 -10.23 8.49
C ARG A 13 -24.41 -9.37 9.28
N LEU A 14 -23.18 -9.24 8.79
CA LEU A 14 -22.19 -8.37 9.44
C LEU A 14 -22.57 -6.89 9.34
N LEU A 15 -23.13 -6.47 8.21
CA LEU A 15 -23.62 -5.10 8.05
C LEU A 15 -24.80 -4.79 8.97
N ASP A 16 -25.73 -5.74 9.16
CA ASP A 16 -26.85 -5.61 10.10
C ASP A 16 -26.34 -5.42 11.53
N LEU A 17 -25.33 -6.21 11.95
CA LEU A 17 -24.68 -6.05 13.25
C LEU A 17 -23.97 -4.71 13.38
N CYS A 18 -23.26 -4.27 12.34
CA CYS A 18 -22.63 -2.95 12.33
C CYS A 18 -23.67 -1.82 12.42
N HIS A 19 -24.79 -1.97 11.74
CA HIS A 19 -25.89 -1.00 11.77
C HIS A 19 -26.49 -0.89 13.17
N GLN A 20 -26.78 -2.03 13.81
CA GLN A 20 -27.29 -2.04 15.18
C GLN A 20 -26.29 -1.37 16.14
N TYR A 21 -25.00 -1.73 16.08
CA TYR A 21 -23.95 -1.08 16.86
C TYR A 21 -23.90 0.43 16.65
N CYS A 22 -24.05 0.88 15.41
CA CYS A 22 -24.06 2.32 15.11
C CYS A 22 -25.27 3.05 15.70
N ILE A 23 -26.43 2.39 15.76
CA ILE A 23 -27.63 2.93 16.42
C ILE A 23 -27.39 3.03 17.92
N ASP A 24 -26.90 1.96 18.54
CA ASP A 24 -26.68 1.88 19.99
C ASP A 24 -25.68 2.94 20.49
N TRP A 25 -24.75 3.36 19.65
CA TRP A 25 -23.68 4.29 19.98
C TRP A 25 -23.78 5.65 19.26
N ASP A 26 -24.91 5.96 18.64
CA ASP A 26 -25.15 7.20 17.87
C ASP A 26 -24.05 7.51 16.83
N ILE A 27 -23.60 6.49 16.11
CA ILE A 27 -22.56 6.60 15.09
C ILE A 27 -23.20 6.64 13.71
N LEU A 28 -22.92 7.69 12.92
CA LEU A 28 -23.41 7.82 11.57
C LEU A 28 -22.43 7.21 10.55
N LEU A 29 -22.87 6.17 9.85
CA LEU A 29 -22.12 5.59 8.73
C LEU A 29 -22.21 6.49 7.50
N ASN A 30 -21.08 6.86 6.92
CA ASN A 30 -21.04 7.68 5.71
C ASN A 30 -21.17 6.79 4.45
N ALA A 31 -22.38 6.61 3.97
CA ALA A 31 -22.70 5.83 2.77
C ALA A 31 -21.97 6.35 1.52
N LYS A 32 -21.83 7.67 1.35
CA LYS A 32 -21.14 8.28 0.19
C LYS A 32 -19.66 7.91 0.11
N LYS A 33 -19.02 7.72 1.26
CA LYS A 33 -17.61 7.32 1.38
C LYS A 33 -17.42 5.80 1.50
N SER A 34 -18.50 5.03 1.54
CA SER A 34 -18.47 3.57 1.59
C SER A 34 -18.42 2.98 0.19
N LYS A 35 -17.73 1.86 0.02
CA LYS A 35 -17.60 1.13 -1.25
C LYS A 35 -17.59 -0.37 -0.99
N ASN A 36 -18.14 -1.12 -1.94
CA ASN A 36 -18.07 -2.57 -1.95
C ASN A 36 -17.00 -3.03 -2.93
N MET A 37 -16.27 -4.07 -2.57
CA MET A 37 -15.28 -4.71 -3.44
C MET A 37 -15.44 -6.22 -3.36
N ALA A 38 -15.33 -6.89 -4.50
CA ALA A 38 -15.33 -8.35 -4.58
C ALA A 38 -13.94 -8.86 -4.97
N PHE A 39 -13.48 -9.89 -4.27
CA PHE A 39 -12.23 -10.57 -4.56
C PHE A 39 -12.49 -12.06 -4.80
N GLY A 40 -11.77 -12.67 -5.70
CA GLY A 40 -11.93 -14.09 -6.06
C GLY A 40 -12.26 -14.32 -7.52
N LYS A 41 -12.56 -15.58 -7.86
CA LYS A 41 -13.02 -15.95 -9.19
C LYS A 41 -14.52 -15.65 -9.28
N GLY A 42 -14.93 -14.89 -10.30
CA GLY A 42 -16.32 -14.56 -10.57
C GLY A 42 -16.52 -13.13 -11.06
N SER A 43 -17.72 -12.85 -11.54
CA SER A 43 -18.15 -11.49 -11.89
C SER A 43 -18.47 -10.66 -10.65
N THR A 44 -18.47 -9.34 -10.79
CA THR A 44 -18.97 -8.42 -9.77
C THR A 44 -20.37 -8.87 -9.33
N PRO A 45 -20.65 -8.96 -8.02
CA PRO A 45 -21.96 -9.39 -7.54
C PRO A 45 -23.06 -8.47 -8.05
N THR A 46 -24.18 -9.06 -8.47
CA THR A 46 -25.34 -8.33 -9.00
C THR A 46 -26.31 -7.82 -7.91
N PHE A 47 -26.05 -8.13 -6.65
CA PHE A 47 -26.90 -7.70 -5.55
C PHE A 47 -26.48 -6.32 -5.02
N THR A 48 -27.47 -5.57 -4.55
CA THR A 48 -27.27 -4.26 -3.94
C THR A 48 -27.02 -4.38 -2.44
N ILE A 49 -26.13 -3.55 -1.93
CA ILE A 49 -25.92 -3.32 -0.50
C ILE A 49 -26.28 -1.88 -0.20
N GLN A 50 -27.05 -1.68 0.85
CA GLN A 50 -27.51 -0.36 1.29
C GLN A 50 -27.05 -0.08 2.72
N ILE A 51 -26.71 1.18 2.97
CA ILE A 51 -26.46 1.73 4.30
C ILE A 51 -27.34 2.97 4.44
N ASN A 52 -28.20 3.02 5.44
CA ASN A 52 -29.15 4.12 5.66
C ASN A 52 -30.00 4.42 4.40
N ASN A 53 -30.52 3.38 3.74
CA ASN A 53 -31.29 3.46 2.50
C ASN A 53 -30.52 4.04 1.29
N VAL A 54 -29.21 4.18 1.39
CA VAL A 54 -28.35 4.63 0.29
C VAL A 54 -27.60 3.42 -0.26
N GLU A 55 -27.71 3.21 -1.56
CA GLU A 55 -27.00 2.12 -2.24
C GLU A 55 -25.48 2.37 -2.27
N ILE A 56 -24.72 1.35 -1.90
CA ILE A 56 -23.26 1.40 -1.91
C ILE A 56 -22.76 0.75 -3.21
N PRO A 57 -22.04 1.49 -4.06
CA PRO A 57 -21.59 0.97 -5.34
C PRO A 57 -20.48 -0.07 -5.18
N TRP A 58 -20.49 -1.06 -6.09
CA TRP A 58 -19.40 -1.98 -6.31
C TRP A 58 -18.32 -1.29 -7.15
N VAL A 59 -17.06 -1.41 -6.72
CA VAL A 59 -15.92 -0.79 -7.41
C VAL A 59 -14.79 -1.79 -7.58
N ASP A 60 -14.05 -1.67 -8.69
CA ASP A 60 -12.90 -2.52 -8.97
C ASP A 60 -11.62 -2.04 -8.31
N GLN A 61 -11.58 -0.77 -7.93
CA GLN A 61 -10.44 -0.17 -7.22
C GLN A 61 -10.93 0.82 -6.17
N TRP A 62 -10.29 0.79 -5.01
CA TRP A 62 -10.57 1.74 -3.94
C TRP A 62 -9.33 2.03 -3.11
N LYS A 63 -9.13 3.30 -2.75
CA LYS A 63 -8.04 3.70 -1.86
C LYS A 63 -8.50 3.58 -0.40
N TYR A 64 -7.95 2.59 0.30
CA TYR A 64 -8.22 2.35 1.72
C TYR A 64 -6.94 2.51 2.54
N LEU A 65 -6.95 3.35 3.57
CA LEU A 65 -5.79 3.67 4.42
C LEU A 65 -4.51 3.95 3.62
N GLY A 66 -4.61 4.75 2.57
CA GLY A 66 -3.45 5.13 1.73
C GLY A 66 -3.01 4.09 0.70
N VAL A 67 -3.56 2.88 0.75
CA VAL A 67 -3.28 1.79 -0.19
C VAL A 67 -4.42 1.67 -1.20
N THR A 68 -4.11 1.62 -2.49
CA THR A 68 -5.11 1.39 -3.53
C THR A 68 -5.29 -0.11 -3.73
N LEU A 69 -6.41 -0.64 -3.25
CA LEU A 69 -6.82 -2.02 -3.44
C LEU A 69 -7.38 -2.19 -4.86
N LYS A 70 -7.16 -3.36 -5.45
CA LYS A 70 -7.67 -3.71 -6.77
C LYS A 70 -8.32 -5.09 -6.72
N CYS A 71 -9.56 -5.18 -7.22
CA CYS A 71 -10.27 -6.45 -7.38
C CYS A 71 -9.53 -7.39 -8.34
N GLY A 72 -9.68 -8.68 -8.12
CA GLY A 72 -9.08 -9.73 -8.94
C GLY A 72 -9.22 -11.10 -8.30
N THR A 73 -8.69 -12.12 -8.95
CA THR A 73 -8.68 -13.51 -8.42
C THR A 73 -7.93 -13.64 -7.10
N ARG A 74 -7.00 -12.73 -6.84
CA ARG A 74 -6.27 -12.58 -5.59
C ARG A 74 -6.32 -11.12 -5.13
N PHE A 75 -6.17 -10.90 -3.85
CA PHE A 75 -5.99 -9.57 -3.29
C PHE A 75 -4.75 -8.93 -3.91
N ASN A 76 -4.91 -7.77 -4.52
CA ASN A 76 -3.84 -7.06 -5.18
C ASN A 76 -3.93 -5.55 -4.89
N CYS A 77 -2.79 -4.86 -5.04
CA CYS A 77 -2.68 -3.43 -4.81
C CYS A 77 -2.11 -2.74 -6.05
N CYS A 78 -2.60 -1.55 -6.34
CA CYS A 78 -2.09 -0.74 -7.44
C CYS A 78 -0.95 0.15 -6.96
N VAL A 79 0.24 -0.01 -7.55
CA VAL A 79 1.44 0.79 -7.20
C VAL A 79 1.60 2.05 -8.02
N LYS A 80 0.83 2.24 -9.11
CA LYS A 80 0.97 3.37 -10.05
C LYS A 80 0.89 4.74 -9.38
N GLY A 81 -0.10 4.96 -8.53
CA GLY A 81 -0.26 6.23 -7.82
C GLY A 81 0.88 6.52 -6.85
N LYS A 82 1.40 5.48 -6.19
CA LYS A 82 2.57 5.54 -5.31
C LYS A 82 3.82 5.96 -6.10
N LEU A 83 4.08 5.32 -7.23
CA LEU A 83 5.20 5.64 -8.12
C LEU A 83 5.11 7.07 -8.66
N ALA A 84 3.94 7.51 -9.12
CA ALA A 84 3.75 8.88 -9.60
C ALA A 84 4.03 9.92 -8.50
N SER A 85 3.57 9.67 -7.27
CA SER A 85 3.87 10.54 -6.13
C SER A 85 5.36 10.55 -5.81
N PHE A 86 5.99 9.38 -5.76
CA PHE A 86 7.42 9.23 -5.47
C PHE A 86 8.28 10.03 -6.46
N TYR A 87 8.08 9.87 -7.77
CA TYR A 87 8.84 10.60 -8.79
C TYR A 87 8.58 12.11 -8.75
N ARG A 88 7.37 12.54 -8.41
CA ARG A 88 7.07 13.97 -8.22
C ARG A 88 7.92 14.58 -7.10
N TYR A 89 8.03 13.90 -5.96
CA TYR A 89 8.80 14.39 -4.82
C TYR A 89 10.30 14.32 -5.07
N ILE A 90 10.82 13.26 -5.71
CA ILE A 90 12.23 13.21 -6.13
C ILE A 90 12.57 14.41 -6.99
N ASN A 91 11.80 14.64 -8.06
CA ASN A 91 12.05 15.73 -8.98
C ASN A 91 11.96 17.11 -8.30
N ALA A 92 11.06 17.27 -7.33
CA ALA A 92 10.97 18.51 -6.55
C ALA A 92 12.23 18.73 -5.71
N ILE A 93 12.70 17.73 -4.96
CA ILE A 93 13.92 17.84 -4.13
C ILE A 93 15.17 18.08 -5.00
N LEU A 94 15.33 17.34 -6.09
CA LEU A 94 16.49 17.50 -6.98
C LEU A 94 16.57 18.89 -7.64
N ARG A 95 15.42 19.56 -7.82
CA ARG A 95 15.38 20.93 -8.39
C ARG A 95 15.71 22.01 -7.36
N ILE A 96 15.31 21.84 -6.10
CA ILE A 96 15.49 22.85 -5.05
C ILE A 96 16.93 22.91 -4.60
N ASP A 97 17.63 21.78 -4.55
CA ASP A 97 18.92 21.63 -3.91
C ASP A 97 20.05 21.31 -4.90
N GLY A 98 20.30 22.25 -5.83
CA GLY A 98 21.33 22.09 -6.87
C GLY A 98 22.79 22.16 -6.39
N HIS A 99 23.05 22.59 -5.14
CA HIS A 99 24.40 22.90 -4.63
C HIS A 99 24.84 22.07 -3.41
N SER A 100 23.95 21.26 -2.85
CA SER A 100 24.31 20.43 -1.69
C SER A 100 25.08 19.17 -2.09
N ASP A 101 25.90 18.67 -1.15
CA ASP A 101 26.59 17.39 -1.24
C ASP A 101 25.61 16.23 -1.52
N GLU A 102 26.04 15.26 -2.32
CA GLU A 102 25.25 14.10 -2.72
C GLU A 102 24.74 13.29 -1.53
N LEU A 103 25.51 13.21 -0.45
CA LEU A 103 25.11 12.49 0.77
C LEU A 103 24.00 13.22 1.52
N VAL A 104 24.04 14.56 1.55
CA VAL A 104 22.96 15.39 2.12
C VAL A 104 21.67 15.19 1.30
N ARG A 105 21.79 15.25 -0.02
CA ARG A 105 20.65 15.02 -0.96
C ARG A 105 20.12 13.61 -0.82
N LEU A 106 20.97 12.60 -0.68
CA LEU A 106 20.56 11.23 -0.41
C LEU A 106 19.75 11.16 0.88
N ARG A 107 20.19 11.82 1.94
CA ARG A 107 19.49 11.84 3.22
C ARG A 107 18.13 12.49 3.12
N LEU A 108 18.01 13.59 2.37
CA LEU A 108 16.71 14.24 2.10
C LEU A 108 15.76 13.32 1.34
N LEU A 109 16.25 12.64 0.29
CA LEU A 109 15.44 11.69 -0.48
C LEU A 109 15.03 10.47 0.36
N GLU A 110 15.91 9.95 1.20
CA GLU A 110 15.60 8.87 2.13
C GLU A 110 14.52 9.28 3.16
N THR A 111 14.58 10.51 3.66
CA THR A 111 13.67 11.00 4.68
C THR A 111 12.29 11.34 4.12
N HIS A 112 12.23 11.96 2.95
CA HIS A 112 10.97 12.49 2.41
C HIS A 112 10.35 11.64 1.29
N CYS A 113 11.16 11.00 0.44
CA CYS A 113 10.64 10.24 -0.69
C CYS A 113 10.51 8.75 -0.40
N LEU A 114 11.49 8.15 0.30
CA LEU A 114 11.48 6.71 0.55
C LEU A 114 10.25 6.23 1.34
N PRO A 115 9.72 6.97 2.34
CA PRO A 115 8.48 6.59 3.02
C PRO A 115 7.28 6.47 2.09
N ILE A 116 7.19 7.29 1.02
CA ILE A 116 6.12 7.20 0.03
C ILE A 116 6.17 5.87 -0.70
N LEU A 117 7.38 5.43 -1.08
CA LEU A 117 7.58 4.17 -1.79
C LEU A 117 7.36 2.96 -0.88
N THR A 118 7.80 3.05 0.37
CA THR A 118 7.79 1.94 1.31
C THR A 118 6.53 1.83 2.16
N TYR A 119 5.63 2.81 2.15
CA TYR A 119 4.39 2.77 2.93
C TYR A 119 3.54 1.55 2.60
N GLY A 120 3.23 0.75 3.62
CA GLY A 120 2.37 -0.45 3.49
C GLY A 120 2.99 -1.61 2.70
N ILE A 121 4.28 -1.56 2.34
CA ILE A 121 4.95 -2.65 1.61
C ILE A 121 4.98 -3.94 2.43
N GLU A 122 4.89 -3.82 3.73
CA GLU A 122 4.87 -4.93 4.68
C GLU A 122 3.63 -5.82 4.49
N VAL A 123 2.48 -5.20 4.18
CA VAL A 123 1.19 -5.88 4.02
C VAL A 123 0.79 -6.06 2.55
N ILE A 124 1.40 -5.26 1.65
CA ILE A 124 1.14 -5.35 0.22
C ILE A 124 1.90 -6.54 -0.35
N HIS A 125 1.19 -7.63 -0.62
CA HIS A 125 1.77 -8.69 -1.42
C HIS A 125 1.72 -8.29 -2.89
N VAL A 126 2.80 -7.65 -3.38
CA VAL A 126 2.93 -7.32 -4.80
C VAL A 126 3.15 -8.63 -5.57
N THR A 127 2.06 -9.23 -6.04
CA THR A 127 2.09 -10.50 -6.78
C THR A 127 2.59 -10.31 -8.21
N ASN A 128 2.34 -9.13 -8.78
CA ASN A 128 2.73 -8.82 -10.15
C ASN A 128 4.25 -8.59 -10.25
N ARG A 129 4.90 -9.32 -11.15
CA ARG A 129 6.33 -9.21 -11.43
C ARG A 129 6.72 -7.82 -11.92
N ASP A 130 5.88 -7.22 -12.76
CA ASP A 130 6.13 -5.88 -13.32
C ASP A 130 6.04 -4.79 -12.24
N ASP A 131 5.09 -4.87 -11.34
CA ASP A 131 4.96 -3.93 -10.24
C ASP A 131 6.18 -3.99 -9.29
N ARG A 132 6.67 -5.20 -8.99
CA ARG A 132 7.93 -5.37 -8.22
C ARG A 132 9.12 -4.76 -8.92
N ARG A 133 9.25 -5.00 -10.23
CA ARG A 133 10.30 -4.40 -11.05
C ARG A 133 10.23 -2.88 -11.03
N GLN A 134 9.04 -2.29 -11.18
CA GLN A 134 8.83 -0.85 -11.16
C GLN A 134 9.23 -0.23 -9.81
N LEU A 135 8.88 -0.86 -8.68
CA LEU A 135 9.28 -0.42 -7.36
C LEU A 135 10.80 -0.44 -7.16
N ARG A 136 11.47 -1.53 -7.61
CA ARG A 136 12.93 -1.63 -7.60
C ARG A 136 13.59 -0.56 -8.47
N VAL A 137 13.09 -0.34 -9.68
CA VAL A 137 13.60 0.70 -10.59
C VAL A 137 13.44 2.08 -9.96
N ALA A 138 12.31 2.35 -9.33
CA ALA A 138 12.06 3.61 -8.64
C ALA A 138 13.03 3.82 -7.47
N TYR A 139 13.28 2.81 -6.64
CA TYR A 139 14.25 2.89 -5.57
C TYR A 139 15.67 3.14 -6.10
N ASN A 140 16.09 2.38 -7.10
CA ASN A 140 17.41 2.51 -7.70
C ASN A 140 17.61 3.85 -8.42
N SER A 141 16.51 4.52 -8.86
CA SER A 141 16.61 5.84 -9.50
C SER A 141 17.13 6.93 -8.54
N ILE A 142 16.95 6.77 -7.23
CA ILE A 142 17.55 7.68 -6.23
C ILE A 142 19.07 7.73 -6.43
N PHE A 143 19.72 6.57 -6.43
CA PHE A 143 21.16 6.45 -6.52
C PHE A 143 21.68 6.87 -7.91
N ARG A 144 20.99 6.48 -8.97
CA ARG A 144 21.37 6.88 -10.34
C ARG A 144 21.33 8.38 -10.53
N ASN A 145 20.28 9.03 -10.07
CA ASN A 145 20.11 10.47 -10.23
C ASN A 145 21.12 11.27 -9.39
N LEU A 146 21.48 10.79 -8.20
CA LEU A 146 22.43 11.48 -7.34
C LEU A 146 23.88 11.29 -7.77
N PHE A 147 24.25 10.09 -8.15
CA PHE A 147 25.64 9.72 -8.43
C PHE A 147 25.94 9.56 -9.93
N HIS A 148 25.02 10.07 -10.79
CA HIS A 148 25.20 10.14 -12.25
C HIS A 148 25.44 8.78 -12.92
N TYR A 149 24.87 7.68 -12.39
CA TYR A 149 24.97 6.37 -13.00
C TYR A 149 24.05 6.26 -14.21
N SER A 150 24.52 5.61 -15.26
CA SER A 150 23.72 5.29 -16.45
C SER A 150 22.57 4.33 -16.13
N TYR A 151 21.53 4.34 -16.95
CA TYR A 151 20.37 3.47 -16.75
C TYR A 151 20.72 1.98 -16.72
N ASN A 152 21.71 1.56 -17.51
CA ASN A 152 22.13 0.17 -17.63
C ASN A 152 23.14 -0.29 -16.55
N GLU A 153 23.67 0.65 -15.77
CA GLU A 153 24.66 0.31 -14.73
C GLU A 153 23.97 -0.21 -13.47
N SER A 154 24.62 -1.18 -12.83
CA SER A 154 24.17 -1.68 -11.54
C SER A 154 24.54 -0.69 -10.42
N VAL A 155 23.59 -0.36 -9.57
CA VAL A 155 23.83 0.50 -8.39
C VAL A 155 24.05 -0.31 -7.11
N THR A 156 24.09 -1.63 -7.19
CA THR A 156 24.18 -2.53 -6.02
C THR A 156 25.49 -2.32 -5.25
N ALA A 157 26.63 -2.22 -5.97
CA ALA A 157 27.92 -1.98 -5.35
C ALA A 157 27.95 -0.61 -4.65
N LEU A 158 27.38 0.43 -5.27
CA LEU A 158 27.24 1.75 -4.68
C LEU A 158 26.35 1.73 -3.42
N GLN A 159 25.22 1.03 -3.47
CA GLN A 159 24.35 0.87 -2.31
C GLN A 159 25.11 0.25 -1.12
N HIS A 160 25.85 -0.82 -1.36
CA HIS A 160 26.63 -1.49 -0.32
C HIS A 160 27.77 -0.58 0.23
N SER A 161 28.48 0.16 -0.62
CA SER A 161 29.53 1.11 -0.17
C SER A 161 28.96 2.22 0.69
N LEU A 162 27.72 2.64 0.44
CA LEU A 162 26.99 3.62 1.24
C LEU A 162 26.28 2.99 2.46
N SER A 163 26.46 1.69 2.71
CA SER A 163 25.76 0.92 3.75
C SER A 163 24.23 1.03 3.61
N ARG A 164 23.74 0.99 2.39
CA ARG A 164 22.30 1.01 2.07
C ARG A 164 21.87 -0.35 1.53
N PRO A 165 20.71 -0.85 1.98
CA PRO A 165 20.17 -2.11 1.47
C PRO A 165 19.72 -1.96 0.02
N THR A 166 19.72 -3.06 -0.72
CA THR A 166 18.99 -3.18 -1.98
C THR A 166 17.50 -3.09 -1.74
N TRP A 167 16.70 -2.92 -2.82
CA TRP A 167 15.24 -2.90 -2.69
C TRP A 167 14.69 -4.22 -2.11
N GLU A 168 15.26 -5.32 -2.53
CA GLU A 168 14.88 -6.67 -2.10
C GLU A 168 15.13 -6.84 -0.58
N GLU A 169 16.31 -6.49 -0.11
CA GLU A 169 16.66 -6.53 1.32
C GLU A 169 15.79 -5.56 2.14
N LEU A 170 15.58 -4.33 1.66
CA LEU A 170 14.75 -3.34 2.33
C LEU A 170 13.31 -3.84 2.51
N SER A 171 12.72 -4.37 1.43
CA SER A 171 11.34 -4.84 1.45
C SER A 171 11.17 -6.09 2.33
N GLU A 172 12.11 -7.02 2.26
CA GLU A 172 12.08 -8.23 3.08
C GLU A 172 12.31 -7.91 4.57
N ASN A 173 13.29 -7.08 4.91
CA ASN A 173 13.54 -6.67 6.29
C ASN A 173 12.31 -5.99 6.92
N ARG A 174 11.60 -5.14 6.16
CA ARG A 174 10.35 -4.53 6.62
C ARG A 174 9.26 -5.55 6.87
N ARG A 175 9.10 -6.49 5.94
CA ARG A 175 8.12 -7.58 6.06
C ARG A 175 8.40 -8.46 7.28
N GLN A 176 9.65 -8.88 7.47
CA GLN A 176 10.04 -9.69 8.61
C GLN A 176 9.79 -8.98 9.94
N ARG A 177 10.12 -7.68 10.02
CA ARG A 177 9.83 -6.87 11.21
C ARG A 177 8.33 -6.76 11.48
N PHE A 178 7.51 -6.63 10.43
CA PHE A 178 6.07 -6.59 10.56
C PHE A 178 5.51 -7.93 11.05
N LEU A 179 5.90 -9.04 10.43
CA LEU A 179 5.48 -10.37 10.84
C LEU A 179 5.88 -10.66 12.30
N LYS A 180 7.11 -10.31 12.69
CA LYS A 180 7.55 -10.45 14.09
C LYS A 180 6.67 -9.62 15.05
N LYS A 181 6.28 -8.42 14.68
CA LYS A 181 5.33 -7.61 15.48
C LYS A 181 3.94 -8.28 15.57
N CYS A 182 3.46 -8.89 14.49
CA CYS A 182 2.18 -9.61 14.50
C CYS A 182 2.24 -10.82 15.45
N THR A 183 3.31 -11.61 15.44
CA THR A 183 3.47 -12.78 16.31
C THR A 183 3.62 -12.41 17.80
N THR A 184 4.17 -11.23 18.10
CA THR A 184 4.33 -10.72 19.47
C THR A 184 3.17 -9.85 19.93
N CYS A 185 2.16 -9.63 19.11
CA CYS A 185 1.01 -8.78 19.43
C CYS A 185 0.04 -9.52 20.37
N ASP A 186 -0.43 -8.82 21.41
CA ASP A 186 -1.39 -9.37 22.37
C ASP A 186 -2.84 -9.37 21.88
N SER A 187 -3.11 -8.78 20.70
CA SER A 187 -4.45 -8.75 20.12
C SER A 187 -4.95 -10.13 19.74
N PRO A 188 -6.10 -10.59 20.28
CA PRO A 188 -6.69 -11.89 19.94
C PRO A 188 -6.96 -12.04 18.43
N LEU A 189 -7.35 -10.92 17.75
CA LEU A 189 -7.63 -10.91 16.33
C LEU A 189 -6.37 -11.16 15.50
N VAL A 190 -5.23 -10.62 15.90
CA VAL A 190 -3.96 -10.83 15.20
C VAL A 190 -3.47 -12.26 15.39
N ARG A 191 -3.58 -12.80 16.61
CA ARG A 191 -3.19 -14.19 16.92
C ARG A 191 -3.99 -15.25 16.14
N THR A 192 -5.24 -14.94 15.75
CA THR A 192 -6.05 -15.85 14.95
C THR A 192 -5.67 -15.83 13.46
N LEU A 193 -4.91 -14.84 13.00
CA LEU A 193 -4.53 -14.66 11.60
C LEU A 193 -3.06 -15.03 11.30
N THR A 194 -2.27 -15.26 12.33
CA THR A 194 -0.86 -15.70 12.24
C THR A 194 -0.71 -17.18 12.54
#